data_3746bd4e9b5f947326b0d8c12caef4ba
#
_entry.id   3746bd4e9b5f947326b0d8c12caef4ba
#
_cell.length_a   1.000
_cell.length_b   1.000
_cell.length_c   1.000
_cell.angle_alpha   90.00
_cell.angle_beta   90.00
_cell.angle_gamma   90.00
#
_symmetry.space_group_name_H-M   'P 1'
#
loop_
_entity.id
_entity.type
_entity.pdbx_description
1 polymer ?
#
loop_
_entity_poly.entity_id
_entity_poly.type
_entity_poly.pdbx_seq_one_letter_code
_entity_poly.pdbx_strand_id
1 'polypeptide(L)'
;SYRYMFVTDITNCYCAIYTHTIAWALMGKEQAKEKRNKSGLLGNIIDNYMQGMQYGQTNGIPQGSTLSDFIAEIVLAYADKLLSERLNTNGISNYHIVRYRDDYRIFCNSKEDTERIAFFLQEVLAELNFQLNGKKTYLTEDVISDSIKPDKKAYISEGPIYRKTQKRIYSTMSNLQQEALFIYQFSKKHPNSGTLIKLLTTFAQRLNKKIAICGDYLVMISIFTEIALYSPKTYKVILSIISKLLSKIPSTDERERIVNNVYAKFQRFPNIGEI
;
A
#
# COMPACT_ATOMS: atom_id res chain seq x y z
N SER A 1 -13.24 21.28 12.63
CA SER A 1 -12.94 20.70 11.29
C SER A 1 -11.89 21.60 10.63
N TYR A 2 -10.91 21.00 9.98
CA TYR A 2 -9.90 21.74 9.22
C TYR A 2 -10.39 21.99 7.79
N ARG A 3 -9.95 23.09 7.18
CA ARG A 3 -10.33 23.50 5.84
C ARG A 3 -9.39 22.98 4.76
N TYR A 4 -8.12 22.87 5.07
CA TYR A 4 -7.08 22.43 4.13
C TYR A 4 -6.45 21.13 4.59
N MET A 5 -6.09 20.26 3.65
CA MET A 5 -5.29 19.07 3.88
C MET A 5 -4.17 18.99 2.86
N PHE A 6 -2.95 18.85 3.33
CA PHE A 6 -1.80 18.50 2.50
C PHE A 6 -1.50 17.02 2.68
N VAL A 7 -1.37 16.32 1.56
CA VAL A 7 -1.08 14.88 1.49
C VAL A 7 0.23 14.67 0.80
N THR A 8 1.07 13.82 1.37
CA THR A 8 2.33 13.40 0.74
C THR A 8 2.78 12.05 1.28
N ASP A 9 3.71 11.38 0.59
CA ASP A 9 4.44 10.24 1.12
C ASP A 9 5.94 10.37 0.86
N ILE A 10 6.74 9.58 1.57
CA ILE A 10 8.19 9.53 1.38
C ILE A 10 8.53 8.50 0.29
N THR A 11 9.27 8.92 -0.73
CA THR A 11 9.74 8.03 -1.79
C THR A 11 10.73 7.01 -1.24
N ASN A 12 10.47 5.71 -1.50
CA ASN A 12 11.39 4.62 -1.13
C ASN A 12 11.93 4.70 0.30
N CYS A 13 11.05 4.98 1.27
CA CYS A 13 11.39 5.33 2.65
C CYS A 13 12.49 4.42 3.24
N TYR A 14 12.32 3.10 3.22
CA TYR A 14 13.30 2.15 3.78
C TYR A 14 14.66 2.19 3.09
N CYS A 15 14.68 2.34 1.77
CA CYS A 15 15.92 2.45 0.99
C CYS A 15 16.60 3.81 1.17
N ALA A 16 15.87 4.84 1.61
CA ALA A 16 16.39 6.18 1.82
C ALA A 16 16.95 6.40 3.24
N ILE A 17 16.60 5.54 4.21
CA ILE A 17 17.11 5.67 5.58
C ILE A 17 18.64 5.59 5.57
N TYR A 18 19.29 6.67 6.00
CA TYR A 18 20.72 6.68 6.28
C TYR A 18 20.95 6.06 7.67
N THR A 19 21.68 4.95 7.76
CA THR A 19 21.75 4.15 9.00
C THR A 19 22.23 4.95 10.20
N HIS A 20 23.11 5.92 10.01
CA HIS A 20 23.56 6.80 11.11
C HIS A 20 22.43 7.68 11.68
N THR A 21 21.32 7.90 10.95
CA THR A 21 20.18 8.63 11.49
C THR A 21 19.51 7.90 12.64
N ILE A 22 19.72 6.58 12.77
CA ILE A 22 19.26 5.78 13.92
C ILE A 22 19.93 6.27 15.19
N ALA A 23 21.25 6.45 15.15
CA ALA A 23 21.99 7.01 16.27
C ALA A 23 21.58 8.47 16.56
N TRP A 24 21.33 9.27 15.51
CA TRP A 24 20.85 10.65 15.69
C TRP A 24 19.47 10.72 16.36
N ALA A 25 18.58 9.83 16.00
CA ALA A 25 17.25 9.74 16.58
C ALA A 25 17.28 9.38 18.08
N LEU A 26 18.20 8.53 18.50
CA LEU A 26 18.32 8.03 19.86
C LEU A 26 19.12 8.93 20.79
N MET A 27 20.09 9.70 20.28
CA MET A 27 21.03 10.47 21.10
C MET A 27 21.10 11.96 20.74
N GLY A 28 20.46 12.38 19.64
CA GLY A 28 20.67 13.68 19.02
C GLY A 28 21.89 13.69 18.09
N LYS A 29 21.78 14.48 16.99
CA LYS A 29 22.77 14.50 15.89
C LYS A 29 24.17 14.89 16.35
N GLU A 30 24.31 15.94 17.16
CA GLU A 30 25.59 16.43 17.67
C GLU A 30 26.31 15.37 18.52
N GLN A 31 25.59 14.82 19.51
CA GLN A 31 26.13 13.83 20.41
C GLN A 31 26.48 12.51 19.70
N ALA A 32 25.67 12.11 18.72
CA ALA A 32 25.91 10.92 17.91
C ALA A 32 27.19 11.07 17.06
N LYS A 33 27.42 12.24 16.48
CA LYS A 33 28.65 12.54 15.73
C LYS A 33 29.89 12.55 16.61
N GLU A 34 29.81 13.20 17.77
CA GLU A 34 30.92 13.28 18.73
C GLU A 34 31.31 11.88 19.27
N LYS A 35 30.31 11.04 19.56
CA LYS A 35 30.50 9.71 20.17
C LYS A 35 30.40 8.57 19.18
N ARG A 36 30.58 8.81 17.87
CA ARG A 36 30.40 7.78 16.83
C ARG A 36 31.23 6.52 17.01
N ASN A 37 32.41 6.64 17.64
CA ASN A 37 33.34 5.52 17.86
C ASN A 37 33.11 4.80 19.20
N LYS A 38 32.12 5.20 20.03
CA LYS A 38 31.81 4.53 21.28
C LYS A 38 30.92 3.31 21.06
N SER A 39 31.47 2.11 21.22
CA SER A 39 30.81 0.83 20.98
C SER A 39 29.66 0.47 21.92
N GLY A 40 29.57 1.10 23.10
CA GLY A 40 28.58 0.76 24.12
C GLY A 40 27.26 1.54 24.01
N LEU A 41 27.09 2.44 23.03
CA LEU A 41 25.88 3.24 22.87
C LEU A 41 24.87 2.52 21.97
N LEU A 42 23.61 2.42 22.44
CA LEU A 42 22.55 1.68 21.74
C LEU A 42 22.39 2.10 20.27
N GLY A 43 22.42 3.41 20.00
CA GLY A 43 22.34 3.92 18.62
C GLY A 43 23.46 3.44 17.72
N ASN A 44 24.70 3.44 18.21
CA ASN A 44 25.86 2.94 17.47
C ASN A 44 25.82 1.42 17.29
N ILE A 45 25.33 0.69 18.29
CA ILE A 45 25.17 -0.77 18.21
C ILE A 45 24.19 -1.12 17.10
N ILE A 46 23.00 -0.50 17.09
CA ILE A 46 21.98 -0.75 16.06
C ILE A 46 22.52 -0.37 14.68
N ASP A 47 23.12 0.82 14.53
CA ASP A 47 23.70 1.29 13.29
C ASP A 47 24.73 0.30 12.73
N ASN A 48 25.68 -0.16 13.58
CA ASN A 48 26.69 -1.13 13.19
C ASN A 48 26.10 -2.48 12.75
N TYR A 49 25.09 -3.00 13.46
CA TYR A 49 24.41 -4.22 13.06
C TYR A 49 23.66 -4.06 11.74
N MET A 50 22.98 -2.92 11.53
CA MET A 50 22.30 -2.65 10.26
C MET A 50 23.27 -2.60 9.08
N GLN A 51 24.41 -1.94 9.24
CA GLN A 51 25.49 -1.93 8.24
C GLN A 51 26.08 -3.34 8.03
N GLY A 52 26.33 -4.09 9.10
CA GLY A 52 26.86 -5.45 9.03
C GLY A 52 25.96 -6.41 8.25
N MET A 53 24.64 -6.27 8.35
CA MET A 53 23.68 -7.05 7.55
C MET A 53 23.67 -6.70 6.06
N GLN A 54 24.29 -5.58 5.65
CA GLN A 54 24.27 -5.03 4.30
C GLN A 54 25.67 -4.83 3.72
N TYR A 55 26.65 -5.65 4.12
CA TYR A 55 28.05 -5.55 3.66
C TYR A 55 28.69 -4.17 3.89
N GLY A 56 28.33 -3.50 4.98
CA GLY A 56 28.85 -2.17 5.32
C GLY A 56 28.15 -1.00 4.63
N GLN A 57 27.04 -1.22 3.92
CA GLN A 57 26.28 -0.14 3.32
C GLN A 57 25.58 0.71 4.39
N THR A 58 25.65 2.03 4.22
CA THR A 58 25.06 3.01 5.14
C THR A 58 23.72 3.57 4.65
N ASN A 59 23.33 3.28 3.42
CA ASN A 59 22.06 3.71 2.83
C ASN A 59 21.07 2.54 2.73
N GLY A 60 19.89 2.77 3.25
CA GLY A 60 18.79 1.82 3.28
C GLY A 60 18.84 0.87 4.47
N ILE A 61 17.67 0.32 4.77
CA ILE A 61 17.49 -0.80 5.70
C ILE A 61 16.63 -1.87 5.02
N PRO A 62 16.78 -3.17 5.38
CA PRO A 62 15.96 -4.24 4.81
C PRO A 62 14.48 -4.00 5.05
N GLN A 63 13.64 -4.23 4.04
CA GLN A 63 12.19 -4.13 4.16
C GLN A 63 11.58 -5.53 4.41
N GLY A 64 10.50 -5.58 5.21
CA GLY A 64 9.68 -6.78 5.37
C GLY A 64 9.81 -7.47 6.73
N SER A 65 10.62 -6.94 7.65
CA SER A 65 10.67 -7.42 9.04
C SER A 65 10.04 -6.41 10.01
N THR A 66 9.43 -6.89 11.09
CA THR A 66 8.91 -6.05 12.17
C THR A 66 10.01 -5.20 12.83
N LEU A 67 11.24 -5.73 12.89
CA LEU A 67 12.38 -4.98 13.42
C LEU A 67 12.72 -3.78 12.53
N SER A 68 12.76 -3.98 11.21
CA SER A 68 13.00 -2.88 10.28
C SER A 68 11.89 -1.83 10.31
N ASP A 69 10.63 -2.28 10.45
CA ASP A 69 9.49 -1.37 10.63
C ASP A 69 9.66 -0.51 11.90
N PHE A 70 10.11 -1.12 13.01
CA PHE A 70 10.37 -0.40 14.26
C PHE A 70 11.53 0.59 14.14
N ILE A 71 12.63 0.22 13.48
CA ILE A 71 13.77 1.10 13.24
C ILE A 71 13.37 2.29 12.35
N ALA A 72 12.62 2.02 11.27
CA ALA A 72 12.10 3.08 10.41
C ALA A 72 11.23 4.06 11.21
N GLU A 73 10.39 3.56 12.12
CA GLU A 73 9.54 4.39 12.95
C GLU A 73 10.34 5.27 13.93
N ILE A 74 11.47 4.79 14.48
CA ILE A 74 12.38 5.61 15.30
C ILE A 74 12.92 6.79 14.50
N VAL A 75 13.37 6.56 13.26
CA VAL A 75 13.92 7.63 12.41
C VAL A 75 12.83 8.61 11.99
N LEU A 76 11.64 8.12 11.63
CA LEU A 76 10.52 8.97 11.26
C LEU A 76 9.97 9.77 12.45
N ALA A 77 9.94 9.20 13.64
CA ALA A 77 9.59 9.94 14.86
C ALA A 77 10.60 11.06 15.18
N TYR A 78 11.86 10.86 14.85
CA TYR A 78 12.87 11.90 14.94
C TYR A 78 12.61 13.04 13.92
N ALA A 79 12.20 12.70 12.69
CA ALA A 79 11.76 13.70 11.73
C ALA A 79 10.55 14.49 12.22
N ASP A 80 9.54 13.82 12.82
CA ASP A 80 8.36 14.47 13.40
C ASP A 80 8.75 15.43 14.52
N LYS A 81 9.71 15.05 15.38
CA LYS A 81 10.24 15.90 16.44
C LYS A 81 10.89 17.17 15.86
N LEU A 82 11.79 17.01 14.88
CA LEU A 82 12.48 18.13 14.23
C LEU A 82 11.48 19.09 13.56
N LEU A 83 10.44 18.53 12.91
CA LEU A 83 9.38 19.32 12.32
C LEU A 83 8.62 20.11 13.38
N SER A 84 8.22 19.47 14.47
CA SER A 84 7.50 20.14 15.56
C SER A 84 8.32 21.28 16.17
N GLU A 85 9.61 21.08 16.41
CA GLU A 85 10.52 22.12 16.91
C GLU A 85 10.59 23.29 15.95
N ARG A 86 10.71 23.04 14.64
CA ARG A 86 10.77 24.06 13.59
C ARG A 86 9.47 24.84 13.47
N LEU A 87 8.32 24.16 13.54
CA LEU A 87 7.01 24.81 13.50
C LEU A 87 6.78 25.71 14.72
N ASN A 88 7.15 25.25 15.91
CA ASN A 88 7.06 26.04 17.14
C ASN A 88 7.93 27.30 17.07
N THR A 89 9.17 27.17 16.60
CA THR A 89 10.10 28.33 16.42
C THR A 89 9.54 29.34 15.43
N ASN A 90 8.78 28.92 14.43
CA ASN A 90 8.17 29.77 13.42
C ASN A 90 6.73 30.23 13.75
N GLY A 91 6.27 29.99 14.97
CA GLY A 91 4.97 30.48 15.48
C GLY A 91 3.76 29.80 14.84
N ILE A 92 3.92 28.62 14.25
CA ILE A 92 2.82 27.84 13.65
C ILE A 92 2.29 26.86 14.70
N SER A 93 1.04 27.06 15.15
CA SER A 93 0.45 26.27 16.25
C SER A 93 -0.90 25.63 15.92
N ASN A 94 -1.62 26.12 14.91
CA ASN A 94 -2.98 25.64 14.59
C ASN A 94 -2.98 24.65 13.44
N TYR A 95 -2.41 23.47 13.69
CA TYR A 95 -2.32 22.39 12.71
C TYR A 95 -2.54 21.03 13.38
N HIS A 96 -2.79 20.00 12.58
CA HIS A 96 -2.80 18.60 12.99
C HIS A 96 -2.09 17.75 11.96
N ILE A 97 -1.09 16.97 12.39
CA ILE A 97 -0.34 16.07 11.50
C ILE A 97 -0.69 14.64 11.90
N VAL A 98 -1.08 13.86 10.91
CA VAL A 98 -1.26 12.41 11.03
C VAL A 98 -0.26 11.75 10.11
N ARG A 99 0.60 10.91 10.68
CA ARG A 99 1.52 10.08 9.93
C ARG A 99 1.18 8.61 10.14
N TYR A 100 1.19 7.86 9.05
CA TYR A 100 1.14 6.41 9.09
C TYR A 100 2.30 5.85 8.26
N ARG A 101 3.37 5.43 8.93
CA ARG A 101 4.66 5.08 8.30
C ARG A 101 5.18 6.27 7.47
N ASP A 102 5.30 6.09 6.15
CA ASP A 102 5.75 7.08 5.17
C ASP A 102 4.65 8.03 4.66
N ASP A 103 3.38 7.74 4.92
CA ASP A 103 2.22 8.57 4.51
C ASP A 103 1.99 9.72 5.50
N TYR A 104 2.07 10.99 5.07
CA TYR A 104 1.76 12.19 5.84
C TYR A 104 0.45 12.83 5.40
N ARG A 105 -0.32 13.28 6.38
CA ARG A 105 -1.49 14.14 6.20
C ARG A 105 -1.41 15.29 7.17
N ILE A 106 -1.39 16.51 6.65
CA ILE A 106 -1.29 17.75 7.42
C ILE A 106 -2.57 18.52 7.24
N PHE A 107 -3.24 18.81 8.34
CA PHE A 107 -4.52 19.53 8.38
C PHE A 107 -4.31 20.91 8.98
N CYS A 108 -4.84 21.95 8.32
CA CYS A 108 -4.76 23.32 8.79
C CYS A 108 -5.99 24.13 8.35
N ASN A 109 -6.24 25.29 8.98
CA ASN A 109 -7.30 26.21 8.59
C ASN A 109 -6.81 27.36 7.70
N SER A 110 -5.50 27.57 7.59
CA SER A 110 -4.84 28.53 6.72
C SER A 110 -4.12 27.81 5.58
N LYS A 111 -4.34 28.24 4.34
CA LYS A 111 -3.64 27.73 3.17
C LYS A 111 -2.15 28.06 3.26
N GLU A 112 -1.84 29.30 3.62
CA GLU A 112 -0.46 29.78 3.77
C GLU A 112 0.31 28.96 4.82
N ASP A 113 -0.27 28.72 5.99
CA ASP A 113 0.37 27.89 7.01
C ASP A 113 0.52 26.44 6.54
N THR A 114 -0.45 25.91 5.78
CA THR A 114 -0.33 24.56 5.21
C THR A 114 0.87 24.46 4.26
N GLU A 115 1.07 25.45 3.41
CA GLU A 115 2.20 25.52 2.47
C GLU A 115 3.54 25.69 3.24
N ARG A 116 3.58 26.51 4.28
CA ARG A 116 4.75 26.67 5.16
C ARG A 116 5.10 25.38 5.89
N ILE A 117 4.11 24.66 6.42
CA ILE A 117 4.32 23.36 7.07
C ILE A 117 4.86 22.33 6.07
N ALA A 118 4.30 22.29 4.86
CA ALA A 118 4.77 21.41 3.79
C ALA A 118 6.23 21.70 3.41
N PHE A 119 6.61 22.98 3.32
CA PHE A 119 7.98 23.41 3.08
C PHE A 119 8.92 22.95 4.21
N PHE A 120 8.57 23.20 5.47
CA PHE A 120 9.39 22.76 6.61
C PHE A 120 9.50 21.23 6.71
N LEU A 121 8.41 20.49 6.39
CA LEU A 121 8.47 19.03 6.29
C LEU A 121 9.49 18.59 5.24
N GLN A 122 9.46 19.20 4.06
CA GLN A 122 10.41 18.89 2.97
C GLN A 122 11.85 19.14 3.40
N GLU A 123 12.14 20.26 4.07
CA GLU A 123 13.48 20.59 4.56
C GLU A 123 13.96 19.57 5.60
N VAL A 124 13.13 19.26 6.62
CA VAL A 124 13.47 18.29 7.67
C VAL A 124 13.74 16.90 7.07
N LEU A 125 12.89 16.48 6.14
CA LEU A 125 13.07 15.19 5.48
C LEU A 125 14.34 15.17 4.61
N ALA A 126 14.65 16.25 3.90
CA ALA A 126 15.89 16.36 3.13
C ALA A 126 17.15 16.30 4.00
N GLU A 127 17.14 16.90 5.20
CA GLU A 127 18.23 16.80 6.17
C GLU A 127 18.51 15.36 6.65
N LEU A 128 17.49 14.49 6.56
CA LEU A 128 17.55 13.07 6.90
C LEU A 128 17.67 12.15 5.68
N ASN A 129 17.98 12.71 4.50
CA ASN A 129 18.11 11.98 3.23
C ASN A 129 16.79 11.42 2.65
N PHE A 130 15.65 11.94 3.08
CA PHE A 130 14.35 11.56 2.52
C PHE A 130 13.90 12.53 1.44
N GLN A 131 13.06 12.02 0.52
CA GLN A 131 12.44 12.81 -0.54
C GLN A 131 10.94 12.58 -0.57
N LEU A 132 10.17 13.66 -0.78
CA LEU A 132 8.72 13.58 -0.99
C LEU A 132 8.40 13.02 -2.37
N ASN A 133 7.35 12.23 -2.45
CA ASN A 133 6.84 11.69 -3.71
C ASN A 133 5.97 12.72 -4.42
N GLY A 134 6.52 13.44 -5.40
CA GLY A 134 5.81 14.49 -6.12
C GLY A 134 4.51 14.02 -6.81
N LYS A 135 4.40 12.73 -7.19
CA LYS A 135 3.18 12.19 -7.81
C LYS A 135 2.03 11.99 -6.82
N LYS A 136 2.34 11.92 -5.53
CA LYS A 136 1.38 11.74 -4.44
C LYS A 136 1.27 12.95 -3.53
N THR A 137 1.97 14.04 -3.86
CA THR A 137 1.98 15.28 -3.09
C THR A 137 0.98 16.25 -3.67
N TYR A 138 -0.01 16.64 -2.87
CA TYR A 138 -1.02 17.62 -3.25
C TYR A 138 -1.65 18.29 -2.03
N LEU A 139 -2.22 19.49 -2.27
CA LEU A 139 -3.02 20.23 -1.31
C LEU A 139 -4.47 20.24 -1.77
N THR A 140 -5.41 20.05 -0.87
CA THR A 140 -6.85 20.02 -1.16
C THR A 140 -7.67 20.78 -0.13
N GLU A 141 -8.82 21.32 -0.58
CA GLU A 141 -9.89 21.88 0.26
C GLU A 141 -11.01 20.84 0.49
N ASP A 142 -11.08 19.77 -0.30
CA ASP A 142 -12.05 18.69 -0.11
C ASP A 142 -11.48 17.61 0.85
N VAL A 143 -11.31 18.02 2.10
CA VAL A 143 -10.69 17.19 3.16
C VAL A 143 -11.42 15.85 3.34
N ILE A 144 -12.75 15.84 3.28
CA ILE A 144 -13.55 14.63 3.50
C ILE A 144 -13.34 13.64 2.36
N SER A 145 -13.52 14.10 1.12
CA SER A 145 -13.43 13.25 -0.05
C SER A 145 -12.00 12.71 -0.24
N ASP A 146 -10.99 13.57 -0.12
CA ASP A 146 -9.61 13.21 -0.39
C ASP A 146 -8.91 12.50 0.79
N SER A 147 -9.58 12.45 1.95
CA SER A 147 -9.17 11.55 3.04
C SER A 147 -9.43 10.07 2.72
N ILE A 148 -10.32 9.78 1.77
CA ILE A 148 -10.68 8.43 1.37
C ILE A 148 -9.83 8.03 0.15
N LYS A 149 -9.11 6.90 0.23
CA LYS A 149 -8.33 6.39 -0.91
C LYS A 149 -9.22 6.20 -2.14
N PRO A 150 -8.74 6.53 -3.36
CA PRO A 150 -9.56 6.48 -4.59
C PRO A 150 -10.25 5.13 -4.83
N ASP A 151 -9.56 4.02 -4.54
CA ASP A 151 -10.13 2.67 -4.65
C ASP A 151 -11.28 2.43 -3.68
N LYS A 152 -11.19 2.94 -2.44
CA LYS A 152 -12.28 2.85 -1.47
C LYS A 152 -13.47 3.73 -1.86
N LYS A 153 -13.19 4.93 -2.36
CA LYS A 153 -14.22 5.87 -2.85
C LYS A 153 -15.02 5.25 -4.00
N ALA A 154 -14.32 4.71 -5.00
CA ALA A 154 -14.94 4.01 -6.13
C ALA A 154 -15.75 2.78 -5.66
N TYR A 155 -15.26 2.02 -4.69
CA TYR A 155 -16.00 0.90 -4.13
C TYR A 155 -17.27 1.33 -3.38
N ILE A 156 -17.23 2.42 -2.61
CA ILE A 156 -18.39 2.93 -1.86
C ILE A 156 -19.47 3.45 -2.81
N SER A 157 -19.08 4.14 -3.91
CA SER A 157 -20.03 4.74 -4.85
C SER A 157 -20.62 3.74 -5.84
N GLU A 158 -19.84 2.78 -6.33
CA GLU A 158 -20.23 1.93 -7.47
C GLU A 158 -20.20 0.43 -7.12
N GLY A 159 -19.61 0.07 -5.98
CA GLY A 159 -19.36 -1.32 -5.62
C GLY A 159 -20.60 -2.10 -5.20
N PRO A 160 -20.57 -3.43 -5.34
CA PRO A 160 -21.65 -4.29 -4.89
C PRO A 160 -21.82 -4.24 -3.37
N ILE A 161 -23.06 -4.17 -2.91
CA ILE A 161 -23.39 -4.31 -1.50
C ILE A 161 -23.52 -5.80 -1.18
N TYR A 162 -22.71 -6.27 -0.23
CA TYR A 162 -22.75 -7.65 0.22
C TYR A 162 -23.54 -7.79 1.53
N ARG A 163 -24.48 -8.74 1.56
CA ARG A 163 -25.19 -9.16 2.78
C ARG A 163 -24.79 -10.60 3.09
N LYS A 164 -24.34 -10.86 4.30
CA LYS A 164 -23.91 -12.19 4.74
C LYS A 164 -24.93 -12.79 5.71
N THR A 165 -25.36 -14.01 5.43
CA THR A 165 -26.07 -14.87 6.36
C THR A 165 -25.18 -16.05 6.74
N GLN A 166 -25.60 -16.87 7.73
CA GLN A 166 -24.84 -18.08 8.11
C GLN A 166 -24.60 -19.02 6.92
N LYS A 167 -25.55 -19.09 5.97
CA LYS A 167 -25.51 -20.05 4.84
C LYS A 167 -25.02 -19.43 3.52
N ARG A 168 -25.19 -18.13 3.27
CA ARG A 168 -24.92 -17.50 1.96
C ARG A 168 -24.39 -16.06 2.08
N ILE A 169 -23.69 -15.64 1.04
CA ILE A 169 -23.33 -14.24 0.80
C ILE A 169 -24.14 -13.77 -0.40
N TYR A 170 -24.99 -12.78 -0.17
CA TYR A 170 -25.78 -12.10 -1.21
C TYR A 170 -25.03 -10.87 -1.69
N SER A 171 -25.25 -10.53 -2.95
CA SER A 171 -24.75 -9.29 -3.57
C SER A 171 -25.92 -8.57 -4.24
N THR A 172 -25.88 -7.26 -4.30
CA THR A 172 -26.83 -6.48 -5.12
C THR A 172 -26.66 -6.78 -6.61
N MET A 173 -25.47 -7.26 -7.02
CA MET A 173 -25.27 -7.83 -8.35
C MET A 173 -25.74 -9.29 -8.32
N SER A 174 -26.90 -9.57 -8.88
CA SER A 174 -27.53 -10.89 -8.86
C SER A 174 -26.78 -11.92 -9.69
N ASN A 175 -26.11 -11.48 -10.77
CA ASN A 175 -25.36 -12.32 -11.69
C ASN A 175 -23.86 -12.26 -11.40
N LEU A 176 -23.23 -13.43 -11.24
CA LEU A 176 -21.78 -13.56 -11.02
C LEU A 176 -20.95 -12.99 -12.18
N GLN A 177 -21.45 -13.06 -13.39
CA GLN A 177 -20.78 -12.52 -14.56
C GLN A 177 -20.75 -10.97 -14.55
N GLN A 178 -21.81 -10.32 -14.11
CA GLN A 178 -21.85 -8.86 -13.89
C GLN A 178 -20.85 -8.46 -12.81
N GLU A 179 -20.79 -9.21 -11.73
CA GLU A 179 -19.83 -8.96 -10.64
C GLU A 179 -18.38 -9.16 -11.12
N ALA A 180 -18.11 -10.20 -11.90
CA ALA A 180 -16.79 -10.43 -12.49
C ALA A 180 -16.38 -9.28 -13.43
N LEU A 181 -17.32 -8.77 -14.24
CA LEU A 181 -17.08 -7.63 -15.12
C LEU A 181 -16.83 -6.34 -14.32
N PHE A 182 -17.59 -6.09 -13.27
CA PHE A 182 -17.34 -4.96 -12.36
C PHE A 182 -15.92 -5.05 -11.76
N ILE A 183 -15.53 -6.22 -11.24
CA ILE A 183 -14.20 -6.45 -10.66
C ILE A 183 -13.09 -6.21 -11.71
N TYR A 184 -13.33 -6.61 -12.96
CA TYR A 184 -12.41 -6.35 -14.06
C TYR A 184 -12.23 -4.86 -14.35
N GLN A 185 -13.33 -4.11 -14.47
CA GLN A 185 -13.28 -2.66 -14.68
C GLN A 185 -12.61 -1.95 -13.49
N PHE A 186 -12.93 -2.38 -12.26
CA PHE A 186 -12.30 -1.89 -11.05
C PHE A 186 -10.79 -2.17 -11.03
N SER A 187 -10.36 -3.36 -11.45
CA SER A 187 -8.95 -3.74 -11.49
C SER A 187 -8.12 -2.89 -12.45
N LYS A 188 -8.71 -2.44 -13.56
CA LYS A 188 -8.04 -1.54 -14.51
C LYS A 188 -7.82 -0.14 -13.94
N LYS A 189 -8.77 0.37 -13.16
CA LYS A 189 -8.68 1.69 -12.52
C LYS A 189 -7.80 1.65 -11.27
N HIS A 190 -7.80 0.55 -10.52
CA HIS A 190 -7.15 0.39 -9.22
C HIS A 190 -6.36 -0.93 -9.12
N PRO A 191 -5.32 -1.13 -9.94
CA PRO A 191 -4.53 -2.36 -9.92
C PRO A 191 -3.83 -2.55 -8.59
N ASN A 192 -3.69 -3.81 -8.16
CA ASN A 192 -3.00 -4.20 -6.91
C ASN A 192 -3.55 -3.55 -5.61
N SER A 193 -4.74 -2.97 -5.64
CA SER A 193 -5.35 -2.35 -4.45
C SER A 193 -5.86 -3.39 -3.45
N GLY A 194 -5.85 -3.04 -2.15
CA GLY A 194 -6.42 -3.89 -1.10
C GLY A 194 -7.92 -4.12 -1.27
N THR A 195 -8.64 -3.14 -1.82
CA THR A 195 -10.07 -3.24 -2.15
C THR A 195 -10.33 -4.26 -3.25
N LEU A 196 -9.48 -4.32 -4.27
CA LEU A 196 -9.55 -5.34 -5.33
C LEU A 196 -9.38 -6.76 -4.75
N ILE A 197 -8.39 -6.95 -3.87
CA ILE A 197 -8.17 -8.25 -3.20
C ILE A 197 -9.41 -8.64 -2.36
N LYS A 198 -10.02 -7.68 -1.66
CA LYS A 198 -11.25 -7.91 -0.89
C LYS A 198 -12.43 -8.32 -1.78
N LEU A 199 -12.63 -7.65 -2.92
CA LEU A 199 -13.67 -7.98 -3.90
C LEU A 199 -13.48 -9.41 -4.42
N LEU A 200 -12.27 -9.76 -4.88
CA LEU A 200 -11.93 -11.09 -5.37
C LEU A 200 -12.13 -12.16 -4.30
N THR A 201 -11.72 -11.89 -3.06
CA THR A 201 -11.90 -12.82 -1.94
C THR A 201 -13.37 -13.07 -1.66
N THR A 202 -14.19 -12.02 -1.67
CA THR A 202 -15.65 -12.15 -1.46
C THR A 202 -16.30 -12.92 -2.60
N PHE A 203 -15.90 -12.67 -3.84
CA PHE A 203 -16.33 -13.42 -5.02
C PHE A 203 -15.98 -14.92 -4.89
N ALA A 204 -14.74 -15.25 -4.52
CA ALA A 204 -14.29 -16.62 -4.30
C ALA A 204 -15.09 -17.34 -3.19
N GLN A 205 -15.47 -16.63 -2.12
CA GLN A 205 -16.32 -17.16 -1.04
C GLN A 205 -17.75 -17.43 -1.51
N ARG A 206 -18.29 -16.61 -2.42
CA ARG A 206 -19.59 -16.84 -3.04
C ARG A 206 -19.61 -18.12 -3.90
N LEU A 207 -18.53 -18.38 -4.66
CA LEU A 207 -18.38 -19.60 -5.46
C LEU A 207 -18.33 -20.88 -4.62
N ASN A 208 -17.86 -20.82 -3.36
CA ASN A 208 -17.80 -22.00 -2.46
C ASN A 208 -19.17 -22.47 -1.98
N LYS A 209 -20.16 -21.61 -1.98
CA LYS A 209 -21.48 -21.95 -1.50
C LYS A 209 -22.30 -22.44 -2.70
N LYS A 210 -23.03 -23.56 -2.57
CA LYS A 210 -23.88 -24.21 -3.60
C LYS A 210 -24.84 -23.20 -4.26
N ILE A 211 -24.31 -22.32 -5.10
CA ILE A 211 -25.08 -21.44 -5.96
C ILE A 211 -25.05 -22.10 -7.33
N ALA A 212 -26.23 -22.29 -7.94
CA ALA A 212 -26.30 -22.56 -9.37
C ALA A 212 -25.59 -21.38 -10.06
N ILE A 213 -24.44 -21.66 -10.67
CA ILE A 213 -23.68 -20.64 -11.37
C ILE A 213 -24.39 -20.46 -12.71
N CYS A 214 -25.24 -19.45 -12.84
CA CYS A 214 -25.71 -18.99 -14.12
C CYS A 214 -24.61 -18.13 -14.76
N GLY A 215 -24.11 -18.51 -15.92
CA GLY A 215 -23.15 -17.72 -16.66
C GLY A 215 -22.13 -18.60 -17.41
N ASP A 216 -21.44 -17.98 -18.34
CA ASP A 216 -20.38 -18.60 -19.11
C ASP A 216 -19.08 -18.67 -18.30
N TYR A 217 -18.67 -19.89 -17.92
CA TYR A 217 -17.44 -20.14 -17.17
C TYR A 217 -16.20 -19.68 -17.94
N LEU A 218 -16.19 -19.85 -19.27
CA LEU A 218 -15.06 -19.45 -20.11
C LEU A 218 -14.84 -17.96 -20.08
N VAL A 219 -15.92 -17.18 -20.17
CA VAL A 219 -15.86 -15.72 -20.09
C VAL A 219 -15.33 -15.30 -18.71
N MET A 220 -15.83 -15.90 -17.63
CA MET A 220 -15.35 -15.59 -16.27
C MET A 220 -13.87 -15.96 -16.08
N ILE A 221 -13.43 -17.14 -16.54
CA ILE A 221 -12.03 -17.56 -16.47
C ILE A 221 -11.15 -16.58 -17.26
N SER A 222 -11.59 -16.16 -18.45
CA SER A 222 -10.87 -15.16 -19.25
C SER A 222 -10.74 -13.82 -18.53
N ILE A 223 -11.81 -13.33 -17.91
CA ILE A 223 -11.82 -12.10 -17.11
C ILE A 223 -10.81 -12.19 -15.98
N PHE A 224 -10.84 -13.26 -15.18
CA PHE A 224 -9.92 -13.40 -14.03
C PHE A 224 -8.48 -13.60 -14.47
N THR A 225 -8.24 -14.28 -15.57
CA THR A 225 -6.90 -14.38 -16.17
C THR A 225 -6.34 -13.00 -16.54
N GLU A 226 -7.15 -12.14 -17.17
CA GLU A 226 -6.75 -10.76 -17.48
C GLU A 226 -6.45 -9.94 -16.21
N ILE A 227 -7.29 -10.04 -15.18
CA ILE A 227 -7.05 -9.34 -13.92
C ILE A 227 -5.70 -9.74 -13.31
N ALA A 228 -5.34 -11.02 -13.36
CA ALA A 228 -4.08 -11.51 -12.84
C ALA A 228 -2.88 -10.88 -13.55
N LEU A 229 -2.94 -10.68 -14.87
CA LEU A 229 -1.86 -10.06 -15.64
C LEU A 229 -1.62 -8.60 -15.26
N TYR A 230 -2.68 -7.84 -14.98
CA TYR A 230 -2.59 -6.43 -14.57
C TYR A 230 -2.33 -6.23 -13.07
N SER A 231 -2.64 -7.23 -12.25
CA SER A 231 -2.62 -7.13 -10.80
C SER A 231 -1.95 -8.36 -10.16
N PRO A 232 -0.62 -8.51 -10.24
CA PRO A 232 0.10 -9.70 -9.74
C PRO A 232 -0.18 -10.05 -8.28
N LYS A 233 -0.41 -9.06 -7.41
CA LYS A 233 -0.77 -9.30 -6.00
C LYS A 233 -2.06 -10.13 -5.81
N THR A 234 -2.86 -10.31 -6.85
CA THR A 234 -4.13 -11.03 -6.81
C THR A 234 -4.02 -12.50 -7.20
N TYR A 235 -2.87 -12.98 -7.68
CA TYR A 235 -2.69 -14.34 -8.22
C TYR A 235 -3.27 -15.43 -7.35
N LYS A 236 -2.90 -15.48 -6.08
CA LYS A 236 -3.35 -16.52 -5.15
C LYS A 236 -4.88 -16.66 -5.11
N VAL A 237 -5.59 -15.53 -5.07
CA VAL A 237 -7.06 -15.53 -5.01
C VAL A 237 -7.64 -15.89 -6.37
N ILE A 238 -7.08 -15.38 -7.46
CA ILE A 238 -7.55 -15.63 -8.82
C ILE A 238 -7.37 -17.10 -9.20
N LEU A 239 -6.23 -17.72 -8.90
CA LEU A 239 -6.03 -19.14 -9.14
C LEU A 239 -7.07 -20.01 -8.41
N SER A 240 -7.41 -19.63 -7.17
CA SER A 240 -8.50 -20.29 -6.43
C SER A 240 -9.86 -20.11 -7.12
N ILE A 241 -10.15 -18.93 -7.69
CA ILE A 241 -11.39 -18.69 -8.45
C ILE A 241 -11.40 -19.53 -9.71
N ILE A 242 -10.35 -19.53 -10.51
CA ILE A 242 -10.23 -20.27 -11.76
C ILE A 242 -10.38 -21.78 -11.48
N SER A 243 -9.70 -22.32 -10.46
CA SER A 243 -9.82 -23.73 -10.07
C SER A 243 -11.26 -24.12 -9.74
N LYS A 244 -11.99 -23.27 -9.01
CA LYS A 244 -13.41 -23.50 -8.69
C LYS A 244 -14.32 -23.44 -9.92
N LEU A 245 -14.06 -22.54 -10.85
CA LEU A 245 -14.82 -22.46 -12.11
C LEU A 245 -14.55 -23.68 -12.97
N LEU A 246 -13.29 -24.10 -13.10
CA LEU A 246 -12.89 -25.31 -13.83
C LEU A 246 -13.56 -26.57 -13.25
N SER A 247 -13.70 -26.68 -11.92
CA SER A 247 -14.35 -27.82 -11.29
C SER A 247 -15.84 -27.95 -11.66
N LYS A 248 -16.44 -26.92 -12.23
CA LYS A 248 -17.84 -26.94 -12.69
C LYS A 248 -18.01 -27.35 -14.16
N ILE A 249 -16.92 -27.45 -14.90
CA ILE A 249 -16.93 -27.90 -16.30
C ILE A 249 -16.88 -29.43 -16.29
N PRO A 250 -17.88 -30.15 -16.84
CA PRO A 250 -17.94 -31.60 -16.78
C PRO A 250 -16.84 -32.30 -17.57
N SER A 251 -16.54 -31.79 -18.78
CA SER A 251 -15.57 -32.40 -19.70
C SER A 251 -14.13 -32.23 -19.20
N THR A 252 -13.38 -33.33 -19.09
CA THR A 252 -11.96 -33.33 -18.73
C THR A 252 -11.10 -32.69 -19.82
N ASP A 253 -11.36 -33.04 -21.09
CA ASP A 253 -10.62 -32.55 -22.24
C ASP A 253 -10.79 -31.02 -22.40
N GLU A 254 -12.00 -30.54 -22.14
CA GLU A 254 -12.27 -29.10 -22.16
C GLU A 254 -11.54 -28.36 -21.02
N ARG A 255 -11.51 -28.93 -19.82
CA ARG A 255 -10.75 -28.38 -18.69
C ARG A 255 -9.27 -28.29 -18.99
N GLU A 256 -8.70 -29.37 -19.55
CA GLU A 256 -7.29 -29.42 -19.92
C GLU A 256 -6.94 -28.37 -20.99
N ARG A 257 -7.77 -28.26 -22.03
CA ARG A 257 -7.62 -27.23 -23.06
C ARG A 257 -7.63 -25.82 -22.48
N ILE A 258 -8.54 -25.55 -21.54
CA ILE A 258 -8.63 -24.24 -20.88
C ILE A 258 -7.38 -23.97 -20.05
N VAL A 259 -6.93 -24.94 -19.25
CA VAL A 259 -5.72 -24.81 -18.42
C VAL A 259 -4.50 -24.50 -19.28
N ASN A 260 -4.33 -25.24 -20.39
CA ASN A 260 -3.24 -25.02 -21.32
C ASN A 260 -3.28 -23.61 -21.94
N ASN A 261 -4.47 -23.10 -22.30
CA ASN A 261 -4.63 -21.74 -22.81
C ASN A 261 -4.30 -20.68 -21.76
N VAL A 262 -4.74 -20.85 -20.53
CA VAL A 262 -4.43 -19.94 -19.40
C VAL A 262 -2.92 -19.95 -19.14
N TYR A 263 -2.32 -21.14 -19.08
CA TYR A 263 -0.89 -21.30 -18.86
C TYR A 263 -0.06 -20.63 -19.98
N ALA A 264 -0.40 -20.90 -21.24
CA ALA A 264 0.27 -20.26 -22.38
C ALA A 264 0.17 -18.73 -22.35
N LYS A 265 -0.94 -18.20 -21.82
CA LYS A 265 -1.11 -16.76 -21.67
C LYS A 265 -0.20 -16.18 -20.59
N PHE A 266 -0.05 -16.87 -19.47
CA PHE A 266 0.87 -16.46 -18.40
C PHE A 266 2.34 -16.55 -18.81
N GLN A 267 2.74 -17.56 -19.58
CA GLN A 267 4.11 -17.71 -20.07
C GLN A 267 4.61 -16.54 -20.93
N ARG A 268 3.71 -15.78 -21.55
CA ARG A 268 4.09 -14.59 -22.34
C ARG A 268 4.59 -13.42 -21.48
N PHE A 269 4.47 -13.50 -20.17
CA PHE A 269 4.88 -12.45 -19.23
C PHE A 269 6.04 -12.97 -18.37
N PRO A 270 7.29 -12.50 -18.59
CA PRO A 270 8.50 -13.07 -17.99
C PRO A 270 8.55 -13.04 -16.46
N ASN A 271 7.75 -12.18 -15.83
CA ASN A 271 7.72 -12.07 -14.37
C ASN A 271 6.72 -13.03 -13.69
N ILE A 272 6.10 -13.94 -14.44
CA ILE A 272 5.04 -14.85 -13.96
C ILE A 272 5.47 -16.31 -14.09
N GLY A 273 6.64 -16.58 -14.61
CA GLY A 273 7.13 -17.93 -14.92
C GLY A 273 7.46 -18.81 -13.70
N GLU A 274 7.31 -18.32 -12.49
CA GLU A 274 7.56 -19.07 -11.24
C GLU A 274 6.24 -19.52 -10.53
N ILE A 275 5.11 -19.55 -11.23
CA ILE A 275 3.84 -20.01 -10.63
C ILE A 275 3.51 -21.41 -11.10
#